data_7f7b23d96c78df438ee843b7fcc9766b
#
_entry.id   7f7b23d96c78df438ee843b7fcc9766b
#
_cell.length_a   1.000
_cell.length_b   1.000
_cell.length_c   1.000
_cell.angle_alpha   90.00
_cell.angle_beta   90.00
_cell.angle_gamma   90.00
#
_symmetry.space_group_name_H-M   'P 1'
#
loop_
_entity.id
_entity.type
_entity.pdbx_description
1 polymer ?
#
loop_
_entity_poly.entity_id
_entity_poly.type
_entity_poly.pdbx_seq_one_letter_code
_entity_poly.pdbx_strand_id
1 'polypeptide(L)' 'SSDLESQMEEFMYLGFRKVEGVSRTDFQNYFGKNVNDVYGKVLDKLEEEKLLEYEDDRIRLTHRGMDVSNCVLAEFLF' A
#
# COMPACT_ATOMS: atom_id res chain seq x y z
N SER A 1 17.60 1.66 -13.40
CA SER A 1 18.03 1.60 -12.01
C SER A 1 16.81 1.73 -11.11
N SER A 2 16.82 1.01 -10.05
CA SER A 2 15.74 1.09 -9.11
C SER A 2 16.19 1.91 -7.92
N ASP A 3 15.69 3.14 -7.84
CA ASP A 3 15.91 3.94 -6.66
C ASP A 3 14.92 3.50 -5.57
N LEU A 4 15.03 4.11 -4.40
CA LEU A 4 14.22 3.73 -3.25
C LEU A 4 12.72 3.93 -3.53
N GLU A 5 12.37 5.05 -4.17
CA GLU A 5 10.97 5.34 -4.47
C GLU A 5 10.38 4.32 -5.43
N SER A 6 11.13 3.96 -6.47
CA SER A 6 10.68 2.94 -7.42
C SER A 6 10.47 1.60 -6.75
N GLN A 7 11.35 1.25 -5.81
CA GLN A 7 11.22 -0.01 -5.06
C GLN A 7 9.99 0.01 -4.15
N MET A 8 9.71 1.15 -3.54
CA MET A 8 8.52 1.29 -2.71
C MET A 8 7.24 1.18 -3.53
N GLU A 9 7.22 1.83 -4.70
CA GLU A 9 6.09 1.74 -5.62
C GLU A 9 5.83 0.29 -6.02
N GLU A 10 6.88 -0.43 -6.37
CA GLU A 10 6.75 -1.83 -6.76
C GLU A 10 6.24 -2.69 -5.60
N PHE A 11 6.75 -2.46 -4.40
CA PHE A 11 6.31 -3.18 -3.21
C PHE A 11 4.79 -3.03 -3.01
N MET A 12 4.30 -1.79 -3.10
CA MET A 12 2.88 -1.53 -2.91
C MET A 12 2.06 -2.13 -4.05
N TYR A 13 2.53 -2.00 -5.28
CA TYR A 13 1.83 -2.53 -6.45
C TYR A 13 1.66 -4.05 -6.35
N LEU A 14 2.76 -4.75 -6.09
CA LEU A 14 2.74 -6.21 -6.01
C LEU A 14 1.93 -6.69 -4.80
N GLY A 15 2.08 -6.01 -3.67
CA GLY A 15 1.39 -6.41 -2.46
C GLY A 15 -0.11 -6.22 -2.51
N PHE A 16 -0.56 -5.09 -2.99
CA PHE A 16 -2.00 -4.81 -3.03
C PHE A 16 -2.76 -5.61 -4.09
N ARG A 17 -2.05 -6.26 -5.00
CA ARG A 17 -2.70 -7.18 -5.93
C ARG A 17 -3.06 -8.50 -5.28
N LYS A 18 -2.49 -8.77 -4.12
CA LYS A 18 -2.79 -10.00 -3.36
C LYS A 18 -3.93 -9.75 -2.39
N VAL A 19 -4.69 -10.80 -2.12
CA VAL A 19 -5.81 -10.72 -1.19
C VAL A 19 -5.35 -10.30 0.20
N GLU A 20 -4.21 -10.81 0.64
CA GLU A 20 -3.67 -10.50 1.96
C GLU A 20 -3.06 -9.11 2.07
N GLY A 21 -2.78 -8.46 0.94
CA GLY A 21 -2.23 -7.12 0.92
C GLY A 21 -0.76 -7.04 1.28
N VAL A 22 -0.36 -5.91 1.85
CA VAL A 22 1.03 -5.65 2.21
C VAL A 22 1.23 -5.82 3.72
N SER A 23 2.44 -6.27 4.10
CA SER A 23 2.83 -6.35 5.50
C SER A 23 3.60 -5.07 5.85
N ARG A 24 3.16 -4.40 6.92
CA ARG A 24 3.84 -3.20 7.39
C ARG A 24 5.24 -3.53 7.93
N THR A 25 5.36 -4.69 8.57
CA THR A 25 6.65 -5.15 9.07
C THR A 25 7.62 -5.39 7.92
N ASP A 26 7.15 -6.03 6.84
CA ASP A 26 7.99 -6.27 5.66
C ASP A 26 8.46 -4.95 5.05
N PHE A 27 7.56 -3.99 4.92
CA PHE A 27 7.92 -2.68 4.37
C PHE A 27 9.05 -2.05 5.19
N GLN A 28 8.92 -2.07 6.51
CA GLN A 28 9.94 -1.50 7.38
C GLN A 28 11.26 -2.25 7.29
N ASN A 29 11.21 -3.57 7.19
CA ASN A 29 12.42 -4.38 7.06
C ASN A 29 13.16 -4.09 5.76
N TYR A 30 12.41 -3.90 4.65
CA TYR A 30 13.02 -3.61 3.36
C TYR A 30 13.55 -2.18 3.26
N PHE A 31 12.82 -1.22 3.79
CA PHE A 31 13.08 0.18 3.50
C PHE A 31 13.54 0.99 4.71
N GLY A 32 13.48 0.41 5.90
CA GLY A 32 13.91 1.12 7.11
C GLY A 32 12.97 2.22 7.56
N LYS A 33 11.78 2.28 6.99
CA LYS A 33 10.78 3.30 7.30
C LYS A 33 9.42 2.65 7.44
N ASN A 34 8.57 3.25 8.28
CA ASN A 34 7.20 2.79 8.43
C ASN A 34 6.39 3.22 7.20
N VAL A 35 5.58 2.30 6.67
CA VAL A 35 4.79 2.59 5.47
C VAL A 35 3.83 3.76 5.72
N ASN A 36 3.33 3.90 6.94
CA ASN A 36 2.43 4.99 7.29
C ASN A 36 3.14 6.35 7.32
N ASP A 37 4.45 6.36 7.53
CA ASP A 37 5.22 7.60 7.45
C ASP A 37 5.46 8.02 6.00
N VAL A 38 5.61 7.05 5.12
CA VAL A 38 5.88 7.32 3.70
C VAL A 38 4.59 7.65 2.95
N TYR A 39 3.55 6.85 3.18
CA TYR A 39 2.30 6.93 2.42
C TYR A 39 1.10 7.31 3.29
N GLY A 40 1.33 7.92 4.44
CA GLY A 40 0.27 8.16 5.42
C GLY A 40 -0.95 8.86 4.86
N LYS A 41 -0.77 9.92 4.08
CA LYS A 41 -1.89 10.68 3.53
C LYS A 41 -2.72 9.84 2.56
N VAL A 42 -2.04 9.09 1.70
CA VAL A 42 -2.71 8.21 0.73
C VAL A 42 -3.46 7.11 1.46
N LEU A 43 -2.81 6.48 2.44
CA LEU A 43 -3.43 5.41 3.19
C LEU A 43 -4.65 5.90 3.97
N ASP A 44 -4.55 7.06 4.61
CA ASP A 44 -5.67 7.62 5.36
C ASP A 44 -6.86 7.93 4.44
N LYS A 45 -6.58 8.51 3.28
CA LYS A 45 -7.61 8.83 2.30
C LYS A 45 -8.32 7.57 1.83
N LEU A 46 -7.55 6.54 1.48
CA LEU A 46 -8.12 5.30 0.95
C LEU A 46 -8.91 4.54 2.02
N GLU A 47 -8.45 4.59 3.27
CA GLU A 47 -9.19 3.98 4.37
C GLU A 47 -10.51 4.70 4.60
N GLU A 48 -10.49 6.02 4.57
CA GLU A 48 -11.70 6.82 4.73
C GLU A 48 -12.71 6.54 3.63
N GLU A 49 -12.22 6.30 2.42
CA GLU A 49 -13.05 5.97 1.26
C GLU A 49 -13.47 4.49 1.27
N LYS A 50 -13.01 3.72 2.25
CA LYS A 50 -13.33 2.30 2.41
C LYS A 50 -12.80 1.47 1.24
N LEU A 51 -11.68 1.88 0.68
CA LEU A 51 -11.01 1.16 -0.40
C LEU A 51 -9.92 0.24 0.13
N LEU A 52 -9.46 0.47 1.35
CA LEU A 52 -8.54 -0.45 2.02
C LEU A 52 -8.92 -0.60 3.49
N GLU A 53 -8.38 -1.62 4.10
CA GLU A 53 -8.62 -1.90 5.52
C GLU A 53 -7.35 -2.47 6.15
N TYR A 54 -7.26 -2.29 7.44
CA TYR A 54 -6.15 -2.80 8.24
C TYR A 54 -6.58 -4.06 8.97
N GLU A 55 -5.69 -5.04 8.98
CA GLU A 55 -5.90 -6.25 9.80
C GLU A 55 -4.53 -6.65 10.36
N ASP A 56 -4.34 -6.46 11.67
CA ASP A 56 -3.08 -6.71 12.35
C ASP A 56 -1.94 -5.95 11.66
N ASP A 57 -0.93 -6.65 11.16
CA ASP A 57 0.21 -6.06 10.49
C ASP A 57 -0.05 -5.76 9.02
N ARG A 58 -1.21 -6.16 8.50
CA ARG A 58 -1.49 -6.08 7.08
C ARG A 58 -2.41 -4.93 6.72
N ILE A 59 -2.19 -4.40 5.52
CA ILE A 59 -3.09 -3.44 4.89
C ILE A 59 -3.50 -4.09 3.57
N ARG A 60 -4.80 -4.20 3.34
CA ARG A 60 -5.29 -4.86 2.14
C ARG A 60 -6.43 -4.06 1.53
N LEU A 61 -6.68 -4.29 0.24
CA LEU A 61 -7.81 -3.65 -0.42
C LEU A 61 -9.09 -4.36 -0.01
N THR A 62 -10.15 -3.57 0.16
CA THR A 62 -11.50 -4.11 0.34
C THR A 62 -12.00 -4.60 -1.02
N HIS A 63 -13.17 -5.26 -1.05
CA HIS A 63 -13.82 -5.61 -2.32
C HIS A 63 -13.96 -4.39 -3.21
N ARG A 64 -14.39 -3.28 -2.63
CA ARG A 64 -14.55 -2.03 -3.36
C ARG A 64 -13.22 -1.53 -3.90
N GLY A 65 -12.15 -1.65 -3.11
CA GLY A 65 -10.82 -1.26 -3.54
C GLY A 65 -10.32 -2.14 -4.68
N MET A 66 -10.61 -3.43 -4.63
CA MET A 66 -10.22 -4.34 -5.72
C MET A 66 -10.90 -3.98 -7.03
N ASP A 67 -12.19 -3.59 -6.97
CA ASP A 67 -12.94 -3.21 -8.16
C ASP A 67 -12.33 -1.99 -8.86
N VAL A 68 -11.68 -1.10 -8.10
CA VAL A 68 -11.05 0.11 -8.64
C VAL A 68 -9.55 0.09 -8.42
N SER A 69 -8.96 -1.10 -8.43
CA SER A 69 -7.56 -1.27 -8.04
C SER A 69 -6.58 -0.43 -8.88
N ASN A 70 -6.86 -0.23 -10.16
CA ASN A 70 -5.99 0.60 -11.00
C ASN A 70 -5.91 2.04 -10.46
N CYS A 71 -7.04 2.58 -10.02
CA CYS A 71 -7.07 3.93 -9.44
C CYS A 71 -6.36 3.95 -8.09
N VAL A 72 -6.57 2.92 -7.28
CA VAL A 72 -5.94 2.83 -5.97
C VAL A 72 -4.42 2.75 -6.11
N LEU A 73 -3.96 1.87 -6.99
CA LEU A 73 -2.52 1.65 -7.17
C LEU A 73 -1.81 2.90 -7.68
N ALA A 74 -2.48 3.68 -8.52
CA ALA A 74 -1.91 4.92 -9.02
C ALA A 74 -1.63 5.94 -7.91
N GLU A 75 -2.36 5.86 -6.81
CA GLU A 75 -2.16 6.78 -5.68
C GLU A 75 -0.81 6.60 -4.99
N PHE A 76 -0.18 5.44 -5.18
CA PHE A 76 1.11 5.14 -4.53
C PHE A 76 2.31 5.54 -5.36
N LEU A 77 2.11 6.08 -6.54
CA LEU A 77 3.20 6.59 -7.37
C LEU A 77 3.69 7.92 -6.80
N PHE A 78 5.00 8.11 -6.78
CA PHE A 78 5.59 9.35 -6.32
C PHE A 78 5.54 10.45 -7.36
#